data_4f75f4812607e89a23288bd6ae78b782
#
_entry.id   4f75f4812607e89a23288bd6ae78b782
#
_cell.length_a   1.000
_cell.length_b   1.000
_cell.length_c   1.000
_cell.angle_alpha   90.00
_cell.angle_beta   90.00
_cell.angle_gamma   90.00
#
_symmetry.space_group_name_H-M   'P 1'
#
loop_
_entity.id
_entity.type
_entity.pdbx_description
1 polymer ?
#
loop_
_entity_poly.entity_id
_entity_poly.type
_entity_poly.pdbx_seq_one_letter_code
_entity_poly.pdbx_strand_id
1 'polypeptide(L)'
;KDILLDEVSRQFVEDYEFWLKTEKKCCHNTATKYLKNFKKIIRIALAKGWMKNDPFLEIRFSLDKVEPDFLEDSEIQKLISKEIDIPRLSQVRDIFVFCCFTGLAFSDIHGLRKEHIVEDSNGVRWIRKGRQKTKIMCNIPLMEIPLKILEKYSTNEYCKKHGVLFPVLCNQKMNAYLKELADICGINKTLTTHVARHTFATFALANGVSIESVAKMLGHTNVQMTRHYARVLDRTVIREMSQIKMDFHFPFNKDDSSVIVE
;
A
#
# COMPACT_ATOMS: atom_id res chain seq x y z
N LYS A 1 -3.38 19.65 -32.86
CA LYS A 1 -2.40 20.50 -33.60
C LYS A 1 -1.05 20.16 -33.01
N ASP A 2 -0.08 19.83 -33.90
CA ASP A 2 1.29 19.59 -33.46
C ASP A 2 1.94 20.94 -33.10
N ILE A 3 2.91 20.90 -32.18
CA ILE A 3 3.65 22.05 -31.71
C ILE A 3 5.12 21.85 -32.06
N LEU A 4 5.75 22.91 -32.57
CA LEU A 4 7.17 22.86 -32.86
C LEU A 4 8.00 22.95 -31.58
N LEU A 5 9.17 22.30 -31.54
CA LEU A 5 10.04 22.32 -30.37
C LEU A 5 10.46 23.73 -29.96
N ASP A 6 10.65 24.62 -30.93
CA ASP A 6 11.03 26.02 -30.68
C ASP A 6 9.88 26.87 -30.09
N GLU A 7 8.62 26.40 -30.20
CA GLU A 7 7.46 27.04 -29.58
C GLU A 7 7.30 26.65 -28.11
N VAL A 8 8.02 25.62 -27.65
CA VAL A 8 7.94 25.14 -26.24
C VAL A 8 8.75 26.09 -25.35
N SER A 9 8.11 27.16 -24.93
CA SER A 9 8.64 28.13 -23.99
C SER A 9 8.30 27.79 -22.52
N ARG A 10 8.87 28.56 -21.59
CA ARG A 10 8.47 28.51 -20.19
C ARG A 10 6.97 28.77 -20.02
N GLN A 11 6.44 29.79 -20.71
CA GLN A 11 5.01 30.12 -20.67
C GLN A 11 4.16 28.94 -21.12
N PHE A 12 4.57 28.22 -22.18
CA PHE A 12 3.86 27.00 -22.61
C PHE A 12 3.81 25.93 -21.53
N VAL A 13 4.88 25.74 -20.75
CA VAL A 13 4.90 24.77 -19.65
C VAL A 13 3.93 25.19 -18.54
N GLU A 14 3.89 26.48 -18.21
CA GLU A 14 2.99 27.05 -17.19
C GLU A 14 1.51 26.93 -17.66
N ASP A 15 1.22 27.25 -18.92
CA ASP A 15 -0.12 27.11 -19.51
C ASP A 15 -0.56 25.63 -19.55
N TYR A 16 0.37 24.72 -19.83
CA TYR A 16 0.09 23.28 -19.81
C TYR A 16 -0.22 22.79 -18.39
N GLU A 17 0.49 23.26 -17.37
CA GLU A 17 0.19 22.97 -15.98
C GLU A 17 -1.20 23.49 -15.60
N PHE A 18 -1.50 24.72 -15.97
CA PHE A 18 -2.82 25.34 -15.73
C PHE A 18 -3.94 24.51 -16.38
N TRP A 19 -3.77 24.16 -17.66
CA TRP A 19 -4.72 23.33 -18.38
C TRP A 19 -4.94 21.95 -17.75
N LEU A 20 -3.85 21.31 -17.28
CA LEU A 20 -3.97 20.04 -16.55
C LEU A 20 -4.82 20.16 -15.28
N LYS A 21 -4.68 21.27 -14.57
CA LYS A 21 -5.40 21.49 -13.30
C LYS A 21 -6.84 21.93 -13.53
N THR A 22 -7.11 22.79 -14.49
CA THR A 22 -8.44 23.38 -14.76
C THR A 22 -9.29 22.50 -15.66
N GLU A 23 -8.83 22.22 -16.87
CA GLU A 23 -9.60 21.48 -17.87
C GLU A 23 -9.58 19.97 -17.62
N LYS A 24 -8.41 19.41 -17.28
CA LYS A 24 -8.29 17.97 -16.98
C LYS A 24 -8.58 17.61 -15.53
N LYS A 25 -8.82 18.61 -14.66
CA LYS A 25 -9.10 18.46 -13.23
C LYS A 25 -8.12 17.53 -12.52
N CYS A 26 -6.86 17.57 -12.95
CA CYS A 26 -5.79 16.79 -12.31
C CYS A 26 -5.45 17.40 -10.95
N CYS A 27 -5.32 16.56 -9.92
CA CYS A 27 -4.72 17.00 -8.66
C CYS A 27 -3.25 17.37 -8.87
N HIS A 28 -2.68 18.18 -7.93
CA HIS A 28 -1.32 18.70 -8.02
C HIS A 28 -0.26 17.62 -8.33
N ASN A 29 -0.30 16.50 -7.61
CA ASN A 29 0.66 15.41 -7.81
C ASN A 29 0.57 14.76 -9.19
N THR A 30 -0.65 14.67 -9.74
CA THR A 30 -0.87 14.13 -11.09
C THR A 30 -0.33 15.11 -12.16
N ALA A 31 -0.65 16.39 -12.05
CA ALA A 31 -0.13 17.43 -12.93
C ALA A 31 1.42 17.46 -12.89
N THR A 32 1.99 17.47 -11.69
CA THR A 32 3.45 17.39 -11.49
C THR A 32 4.08 16.15 -12.15
N LYS A 33 3.41 15.00 -12.10
CA LYS A 33 3.89 13.78 -12.76
C LYS A 33 3.92 13.94 -14.30
N TYR A 34 2.89 14.54 -14.88
CA TYR A 34 2.86 14.83 -16.32
C TYR A 34 3.98 15.79 -16.69
N LEU A 35 4.16 16.87 -15.95
CA LEU A 35 5.24 17.84 -16.18
C LEU A 35 6.64 17.20 -16.06
N LYS A 36 6.86 16.35 -15.06
CA LYS A 36 8.13 15.59 -14.92
C LYS A 36 8.38 14.66 -16.12
N ASN A 37 7.35 14.03 -16.66
CA ASN A 37 7.49 13.22 -17.87
C ASN A 37 7.76 14.07 -19.09
N PHE A 38 7.11 15.22 -19.22
CA PHE A 38 7.37 16.19 -20.28
C PHE A 38 8.81 16.72 -20.20
N LYS A 39 9.28 17.09 -19.01
CA LYS A 39 10.69 17.49 -18.80
C LYS A 39 11.70 16.43 -19.27
N LYS A 40 11.39 15.12 -19.15
CA LYS A 40 12.26 14.06 -19.66
C LYS A 40 12.38 14.10 -21.18
N ILE A 41 11.29 14.37 -21.89
CA ILE A 41 11.28 14.48 -23.36
C ILE A 41 12.09 15.70 -23.77
N ILE A 42 11.89 16.85 -23.12
CA ILE A 42 12.66 18.07 -23.38
C ILE A 42 14.17 17.87 -23.17
N ARG A 43 14.55 17.16 -22.10
CA ARG A 43 15.97 16.81 -21.85
C ARG A 43 16.58 15.97 -22.98
N ILE A 44 15.80 15.07 -23.58
CA ILE A 44 16.27 14.30 -24.75
C ILE A 44 16.44 15.22 -25.95
N ALA A 45 15.51 16.15 -26.18
CA ALA A 45 15.59 17.11 -27.27
C ALA A 45 16.83 18.07 -27.16
N LEU A 46 17.08 18.54 -25.93
CA LEU A 46 18.28 19.34 -25.61
C LEU A 46 19.57 18.53 -25.83
N ALA A 47 19.63 17.30 -25.32
CA ALA A 47 20.81 16.43 -25.47
C ALA A 47 21.10 16.08 -26.92
N LYS A 48 20.08 16.05 -27.80
CA LYS A 48 20.22 15.82 -29.24
C LYS A 48 20.44 17.10 -30.04
N GLY A 49 20.49 18.25 -29.38
CA GLY A 49 20.66 19.57 -30.05
C GLY A 49 19.43 20.04 -30.83
N TRP A 50 18.25 19.41 -30.64
CA TRP A 50 16.99 19.80 -31.29
C TRP A 50 16.37 21.06 -30.65
N MET A 51 16.76 21.38 -29.42
CA MET A 51 16.42 22.60 -28.70
C MET A 51 17.68 23.24 -28.13
N LYS A 52 17.68 24.56 -28.01
CA LYS A 52 18.79 25.32 -27.41
C LYS A 52 18.54 25.72 -25.96
N ASN A 53 17.28 26.03 -25.62
CA ASN A 53 16.91 26.55 -24.31
C ASN A 53 16.08 25.52 -23.55
N ASP A 54 16.33 25.36 -22.24
CA ASP A 54 15.52 24.50 -21.35
C ASP A 54 14.34 25.30 -20.79
N PRO A 55 13.10 25.06 -21.23
CA PRO A 55 11.92 25.74 -20.71
C PRO A 55 11.61 25.38 -19.24
N PHE A 56 12.28 24.36 -18.67
CA PHE A 56 12.13 23.92 -17.29
C PHE A 56 13.26 24.39 -16.37
N LEU A 57 14.16 25.26 -16.82
CA LEU A 57 15.38 25.63 -16.08
C LEU A 57 15.07 26.08 -14.64
N GLU A 58 14.08 26.95 -14.46
CA GLU A 58 13.71 27.52 -13.16
C GLU A 58 12.49 26.84 -12.51
N ILE A 59 11.89 25.83 -13.17
CA ILE A 59 10.70 25.17 -12.66
C ILE A 59 11.10 24.11 -11.63
N ARG A 60 10.69 24.34 -10.37
CA ARG A 60 10.86 23.41 -9.26
C ARG A 60 9.58 22.62 -9.07
N PHE A 61 9.71 21.29 -8.97
CA PHE A 61 8.58 20.42 -8.70
C PHE A 61 8.51 20.08 -7.23
N SER A 62 7.39 20.39 -6.60
CA SER A 62 7.01 19.86 -5.29
C SER A 62 5.97 18.76 -5.45
N LEU A 63 5.82 17.95 -4.44
CA LEU A 63 4.74 16.96 -4.34
C LEU A 63 4.05 17.16 -3.01
N ASP A 64 2.73 17.18 -3.04
CA ASP A 64 1.94 17.15 -1.82
C ASP A 64 2.11 15.79 -1.16
N LYS A 65 2.29 15.81 0.16
CA LYS A 65 2.37 14.59 0.96
C LYS A 65 0.98 13.96 1.04
N VAL A 66 0.83 12.83 0.39
CA VAL A 66 -0.41 12.05 0.48
C VAL A 66 -0.23 10.98 1.55
N GLU A 67 -1.17 10.92 2.46
CA GLU A 67 -1.22 9.88 3.46
C GLU A 67 -2.07 8.72 2.91
N PRO A 68 -1.47 7.52 2.75
CA PRO A 68 -2.23 6.39 2.26
C PRO A 68 -3.18 5.86 3.34
N ASP A 69 -4.42 5.56 2.96
CA ASP A 69 -5.36 4.89 3.83
C ASP A 69 -4.87 3.49 4.19
N PHE A 70 -5.21 3.07 5.42
CA PHE A 70 -5.06 1.69 5.90
C PHE A 70 -6.26 1.35 6.79
N LEU A 71 -6.50 0.06 7.00
CA LEU A 71 -7.55 -0.40 7.90
C LEU A 71 -7.03 -0.56 9.33
N GLU A 72 -7.85 -0.12 10.26
CA GLU A 72 -7.65 -0.38 11.68
C GLU A 72 -8.12 -1.79 12.05
N ASP A 73 -7.69 -2.29 13.21
CA ASP A 73 -8.03 -3.65 13.69
C ASP A 73 -9.55 -3.86 13.72
N SER A 74 -10.32 -2.86 14.15
CA SER A 74 -11.78 -2.89 14.19
C SER A 74 -12.42 -2.99 12.80
N GLU A 75 -11.84 -2.32 11.80
CA GLU A 75 -12.33 -2.35 10.41
C GLU A 75 -12.00 -3.69 9.73
N ILE A 76 -10.80 -4.25 10.01
CA ILE A 76 -10.44 -5.60 9.55
C ILE A 76 -11.40 -6.62 10.17
N GLN A 77 -11.69 -6.50 11.46
CA GLN A 77 -12.61 -7.39 12.15
C GLN A 77 -14.03 -7.31 11.56
N LYS A 78 -14.53 -6.12 11.22
CA LYS A 78 -15.81 -5.97 10.52
C LYS A 78 -15.85 -6.72 9.20
N LEU A 79 -14.77 -6.64 8.39
CA LEU A 79 -14.67 -7.38 7.13
C LEU A 79 -14.67 -8.90 7.33
N ILE A 80 -13.95 -9.39 8.34
CA ILE A 80 -13.82 -10.83 8.61
C ILE A 80 -15.14 -11.40 9.13
N SER A 81 -15.81 -10.69 10.06
CA SER A 81 -17.02 -11.18 10.75
C SER A 81 -18.29 -11.00 9.93
N LYS A 82 -18.27 -10.13 8.90
CA LYS A 82 -19.48 -9.88 8.09
C LYS A 82 -19.88 -11.10 7.28
N GLU A 83 -21.08 -11.59 7.48
CA GLU A 83 -21.69 -12.59 6.61
C GLU A 83 -21.99 -11.97 5.25
N ILE A 84 -21.54 -12.62 4.18
CA ILE A 84 -21.67 -12.16 2.81
C ILE A 84 -22.13 -13.35 1.96
N ASP A 85 -23.41 -13.34 1.60
CA ASP A 85 -24.04 -14.40 0.81
C ASP A 85 -23.70 -14.31 -0.70
N ILE A 86 -23.22 -13.15 -1.14
CA ILE A 86 -22.88 -12.92 -2.56
C ILE A 86 -21.50 -13.50 -2.86
N PRO A 87 -21.40 -14.62 -3.65
CA PRO A 87 -20.15 -15.35 -3.83
C PRO A 87 -18.99 -14.49 -4.35
N ARG A 88 -19.27 -13.57 -5.31
CA ARG A 88 -18.23 -12.66 -5.87
C ARG A 88 -17.64 -11.72 -4.81
N LEU A 89 -18.47 -11.23 -3.89
CA LEU A 89 -18.03 -10.34 -2.81
C LEU A 89 -17.29 -11.11 -1.72
N SER A 90 -17.80 -12.29 -1.34
CA SER A 90 -17.13 -13.18 -0.39
C SER A 90 -15.72 -13.55 -0.89
N GLN A 91 -15.57 -13.88 -2.18
CA GLN A 91 -14.28 -14.16 -2.80
C GLN A 91 -13.34 -12.94 -2.75
N VAL A 92 -13.82 -11.76 -3.11
CA VAL A 92 -13.00 -10.53 -3.09
C VAL A 92 -12.59 -10.14 -1.68
N ARG A 93 -13.50 -10.28 -0.69
CA ARG A 93 -13.20 -10.10 0.73
C ARG A 93 -12.06 -11.01 1.18
N ASP A 94 -12.16 -12.29 0.90
CA ASP A 94 -11.17 -13.28 1.35
C ASP A 94 -9.77 -12.98 0.76
N ILE A 95 -9.71 -12.65 -0.54
CA ILE A 95 -8.47 -12.26 -1.20
C ILE A 95 -7.91 -10.96 -0.61
N PHE A 96 -8.76 -10.00 -0.33
CA PHE A 96 -8.36 -8.73 0.28
C PHE A 96 -7.82 -8.92 1.70
N VAL A 97 -8.54 -9.68 2.53
CA VAL A 97 -8.12 -10.05 3.89
C VAL A 97 -6.79 -10.80 3.85
N PHE A 98 -6.62 -11.75 2.93
CA PHE A 98 -5.35 -12.43 2.73
C PHE A 98 -4.20 -11.44 2.45
N CYS A 99 -4.45 -10.43 1.62
CA CYS A 99 -3.47 -9.37 1.35
C CYS A 99 -3.22 -8.46 2.57
N CYS A 100 -4.21 -8.24 3.43
CA CYS A 100 -4.04 -7.50 4.69
C CYS A 100 -3.10 -8.20 5.68
N PHE A 101 -2.97 -9.52 5.60
CA PHE A 101 -2.09 -10.31 6.47
C PHE A 101 -0.81 -10.82 5.80
N THR A 102 -0.62 -10.56 4.51
CA THR A 102 0.59 -10.98 3.77
C THR A 102 1.31 -9.83 3.07
N GLY A 103 0.64 -8.69 2.90
CA GLY A 103 1.20 -7.53 2.19
C GLY A 103 1.45 -7.75 0.70
N LEU A 104 0.96 -8.85 0.11
CA LEU A 104 1.12 -9.10 -1.31
C LEU A 104 0.46 -8.00 -2.15
N ALA A 105 1.14 -7.57 -3.22
CA ALA A 105 0.54 -6.67 -4.19
C ALA A 105 -0.42 -7.45 -5.11
N PHE A 106 -1.35 -6.73 -5.76
CA PHE A 106 -2.32 -7.32 -6.68
C PHE A 106 -1.67 -8.25 -7.73
N SER A 107 -0.60 -7.81 -8.37
CA SER A 107 0.11 -8.62 -9.38
C SER A 107 0.71 -9.90 -8.80
N ASP A 108 1.11 -9.86 -7.53
CA ASP A 108 1.80 -10.96 -6.87
C ASP A 108 0.80 -12.01 -6.39
N ILE A 109 -0.38 -11.59 -5.85
CA ILE A 109 -1.46 -12.52 -5.49
C ILE A 109 -2.14 -13.14 -6.71
N HIS A 110 -2.32 -12.38 -7.79
CA HIS A 110 -2.88 -12.89 -9.05
C HIS A 110 -2.07 -14.06 -9.62
N GLY A 111 -0.76 -14.02 -9.48
CA GLY A 111 0.15 -15.08 -9.94
C GLY A 111 0.67 -15.97 -8.81
N LEU A 112 -0.02 -16.10 -7.68
CA LEU A 112 0.40 -16.95 -6.58
C LEU A 112 0.05 -18.42 -6.87
N ARG A 113 1.06 -19.32 -6.74
CA ARG A 113 0.95 -20.74 -7.07
C ARG A 113 1.43 -21.60 -5.91
N LYS A 114 1.16 -22.91 -5.95
CA LYS A 114 1.57 -23.87 -4.90
C LYS A 114 3.10 -23.87 -4.68
N GLU A 115 3.88 -23.78 -5.74
CA GLU A 115 5.35 -23.73 -5.68
C GLU A 115 5.93 -22.55 -4.88
N HIS A 116 5.13 -21.49 -4.67
CA HIS A 116 5.51 -20.36 -3.86
C HIS A 116 5.27 -20.58 -2.35
N ILE A 117 4.55 -21.65 -1.98
CA ILE A 117 4.31 -22.01 -0.58
C ILE A 117 5.33 -23.08 -0.19
N VAL A 118 6.20 -22.73 0.74
CA VAL A 118 7.30 -23.59 1.20
C VAL A 118 7.18 -23.75 2.71
N GLU A 119 7.32 -24.97 3.19
CA GLU A 119 7.41 -25.28 4.62
C GLU A 119 8.87 -25.35 5.04
N ASP A 120 9.20 -24.71 6.15
CA ASP A 120 10.54 -24.75 6.71
C ASP A 120 10.72 -25.95 7.66
N SER A 121 11.95 -26.11 8.18
CA SER A 121 12.30 -27.21 9.12
C SER A 121 11.50 -27.20 10.43
N ASN A 122 10.85 -26.07 10.75
CA ASN A 122 10.04 -25.91 11.96
C ASN A 122 8.54 -26.08 11.70
N GLY A 123 8.15 -26.50 10.49
CA GLY A 123 6.75 -26.65 10.09
C GLY A 123 6.04 -25.34 9.79
N VAL A 124 6.75 -24.21 9.74
CA VAL A 124 6.15 -22.92 9.37
C VAL A 124 6.04 -22.82 7.86
N ARG A 125 4.85 -22.47 7.39
CA ARG A 125 4.62 -22.22 5.96
C ARG A 125 4.94 -20.78 5.60
N TRP A 126 5.64 -20.62 4.50
CA TRP A 126 6.10 -19.33 3.99
C TRP A 126 5.64 -19.10 2.56
N ILE A 127 5.30 -17.86 2.22
CA ILE A 127 5.28 -17.43 0.83
C ILE A 127 6.69 -16.99 0.46
N ARG A 128 7.29 -17.67 -0.52
CA ARG A 128 8.57 -17.29 -1.14
C ARG A 128 8.35 -16.99 -2.61
N LYS A 129 8.22 -15.72 -2.95
CA LYS A 129 7.89 -15.27 -4.30
C LYS A 129 8.64 -14.01 -4.67
N GLY A 130 9.30 -14.03 -5.84
CA GLY A 130 9.85 -12.80 -6.42
C GLY A 130 8.74 -11.84 -6.85
N ARG A 131 8.81 -10.58 -6.41
CA ARG A 131 7.85 -9.55 -6.83
C ARG A 131 7.88 -9.36 -8.34
N GLN A 132 6.70 -9.28 -8.95
CA GLN A 132 6.60 -9.06 -10.40
C GLN A 132 7.26 -7.75 -10.84
N LYS A 133 7.10 -6.68 -10.05
CA LYS A 133 7.60 -5.34 -10.36
C LYS A 133 9.11 -5.17 -10.14
N THR A 134 9.64 -5.70 -9.05
CA THR A 134 11.03 -5.41 -8.61
C THR A 134 11.95 -6.62 -8.68
N LYS A 135 11.41 -7.82 -8.90
CA LYS A 135 12.09 -9.12 -8.88
C LYS A 135 12.71 -9.48 -7.52
N ILE A 136 12.51 -8.67 -6.49
CA ILE A 136 13.00 -8.92 -5.13
C ILE A 136 12.16 -10.02 -4.50
N MET A 137 12.83 -10.96 -3.84
CA MET A 137 12.19 -12.07 -3.13
C MET A 137 11.43 -11.55 -1.90
N CYS A 138 10.15 -11.85 -1.85
CA CYS A 138 9.32 -11.69 -0.66
C CYS A 138 9.36 -13.01 0.13
N ASN A 139 9.64 -12.93 1.43
CA ASN A 139 9.57 -14.05 2.36
C ASN A 139 8.57 -13.68 3.44
N ILE A 140 7.38 -14.27 3.38
CA ILE A 140 6.25 -13.90 4.24
C ILE A 140 5.79 -15.15 4.99
N PRO A 141 5.87 -15.18 6.34
CA PRO A 141 5.33 -16.29 7.11
C PRO A 141 3.80 -16.26 7.03
N LEU A 142 3.20 -17.43 6.87
CA LEU A 142 1.77 -17.57 6.84
C LEU A 142 1.25 -17.81 8.27
N MET A 143 0.53 -16.82 8.77
CA MET A 143 -0.17 -16.91 10.05
C MET A 143 -1.53 -17.61 9.89
N GLU A 144 -2.27 -17.76 10.96
CA GLU A 144 -3.52 -18.54 11.01
C GLU A 144 -4.57 -18.12 9.99
N ILE A 145 -4.87 -16.81 9.87
CA ILE A 145 -5.91 -16.31 8.96
C ILE A 145 -5.58 -16.59 7.48
N PRO A 146 -4.37 -16.25 6.97
CA PRO A 146 -3.95 -16.65 5.63
C PRO A 146 -4.02 -18.15 5.37
N LEU A 147 -3.66 -18.98 6.34
CA LEU A 147 -3.72 -20.45 6.20
C LEU A 147 -5.16 -20.94 6.03
N LYS A 148 -6.09 -20.46 6.85
CA LYS A 148 -7.52 -20.78 6.74
C LYS A 148 -8.10 -20.37 5.39
N ILE A 149 -7.70 -19.19 4.88
CA ILE A 149 -8.14 -18.73 3.56
C ILE A 149 -7.56 -19.62 2.45
N LEU A 150 -6.29 -20.00 2.51
CA LEU A 150 -5.69 -20.93 1.54
C LEU A 150 -6.40 -22.28 1.54
N GLU A 151 -6.74 -22.82 2.69
CA GLU A 151 -7.45 -24.07 2.84
C GLU A 151 -8.84 -24.00 2.18
N LYS A 152 -9.59 -22.92 2.40
CA LYS A 152 -10.90 -22.68 1.78
C LYS A 152 -10.86 -22.78 0.26
N TYR A 153 -9.77 -22.30 -0.37
CA TYR A 153 -9.63 -22.33 -1.84
C TYR A 153 -8.89 -23.54 -2.40
N SER A 154 -8.44 -24.47 -1.54
CA SER A 154 -7.66 -25.65 -1.95
C SER A 154 -8.42 -26.59 -2.91
N THR A 155 -9.74 -26.65 -2.80
CA THR A 155 -10.62 -27.49 -3.61
C THR A 155 -11.23 -26.75 -4.80
N ASN A 156 -11.01 -25.44 -4.92
CA ASN A 156 -11.62 -24.61 -5.97
C ASN A 156 -11.20 -25.08 -7.38
N GLU A 157 -12.17 -25.41 -8.22
CA GLU A 157 -11.94 -25.97 -9.56
C GLU A 157 -11.21 -25.00 -10.50
N TYR A 158 -11.55 -23.71 -10.45
CA TYR A 158 -10.85 -22.69 -11.24
C TYR A 158 -9.36 -22.65 -10.87
N CYS A 159 -9.06 -22.68 -9.58
CA CYS A 159 -7.69 -22.67 -9.08
C CYS A 159 -6.90 -23.89 -9.54
N LYS A 160 -7.50 -25.08 -9.46
CA LYS A 160 -6.90 -26.33 -9.94
C LYS A 160 -6.62 -26.28 -11.44
N LYS A 161 -7.60 -25.84 -12.23
CA LYS A 161 -7.49 -25.74 -13.71
C LYS A 161 -6.39 -24.79 -14.16
N HIS A 162 -6.20 -23.65 -13.45
CA HIS A 162 -5.24 -22.61 -13.84
C HIS A 162 -3.92 -22.68 -13.08
N GLY A 163 -3.78 -23.61 -12.13
CA GLY A 163 -2.56 -23.76 -11.33
C GLY A 163 -2.27 -22.57 -10.40
N VAL A 164 -3.30 -21.83 -9.97
CA VAL A 164 -3.21 -20.68 -9.06
C VAL A 164 -3.84 -20.99 -7.72
N LEU A 165 -3.48 -20.24 -6.67
CA LEU A 165 -4.04 -20.45 -5.33
C LEU A 165 -5.36 -19.71 -5.12
N PHE A 166 -5.63 -18.65 -5.88
CA PHE A 166 -6.83 -17.84 -5.75
C PHE A 166 -7.44 -17.48 -7.10
N PRO A 167 -8.78 -17.43 -7.21
CA PRO A 167 -9.47 -17.00 -8.42
C PRO A 167 -9.55 -15.46 -8.47
N VAL A 168 -8.39 -14.79 -8.62
CA VAL A 168 -8.29 -13.34 -8.57
C VAL A 168 -8.88 -12.71 -9.83
N LEU A 169 -9.83 -11.80 -9.66
CA LEU A 169 -10.42 -11.02 -10.75
C LEU A 169 -9.43 -9.94 -11.25
N CYS A 170 -9.72 -9.33 -12.40
CA CYS A 170 -8.92 -8.20 -12.86
C CYS A 170 -8.97 -7.03 -11.85
N ASN A 171 -7.92 -6.20 -11.83
CA ASN A 171 -7.77 -5.16 -10.81
C ASN A 171 -8.93 -4.17 -10.75
N GLN A 172 -9.52 -3.84 -11.90
CA GLN A 172 -10.69 -2.94 -11.96
C GLN A 172 -11.90 -3.55 -11.24
N LYS A 173 -12.22 -4.83 -11.52
CA LYS A 173 -13.32 -5.54 -10.84
C LYS A 173 -13.05 -5.73 -9.35
N MET A 174 -11.80 -6.09 -8.98
CA MET A 174 -11.42 -6.16 -7.56
C MET A 174 -11.70 -4.86 -6.84
N ASN A 175 -11.23 -3.73 -7.36
CA ASN A 175 -11.42 -2.43 -6.72
C ASN A 175 -12.88 -1.97 -6.73
N ALA A 176 -13.66 -2.30 -7.75
CA ALA A 176 -15.10 -2.01 -7.78
C ALA A 176 -15.85 -2.76 -6.66
N TYR A 177 -15.59 -4.06 -6.51
CA TYR A 177 -16.21 -4.88 -5.47
C TYR A 177 -15.69 -4.56 -4.06
N LEU A 178 -14.46 -4.09 -3.92
CA LEU A 178 -13.93 -3.60 -2.66
C LEU A 178 -14.67 -2.35 -2.17
N LYS A 179 -15.11 -1.46 -3.06
CA LYS A 179 -15.96 -0.32 -2.70
C LYS A 179 -17.32 -0.79 -2.19
N GLU A 180 -17.96 -1.73 -2.92
CA GLU A 180 -19.24 -2.32 -2.49
C GLU A 180 -19.11 -3.00 -1.12
N LEU A 181 -17.99 -3.70 -0.87
CA LEU A 181 -17.69 -4.30 0.43
C LEU A 181 -17.50 -3.26 1.55
N ALA A 182 -16.84 -2.14 1.26
CA ALA A 182 -16.68 -1.04 2.22
C ALA A 182 -18.04 -0.51 2.66
N ASP A 183 -18.93 -0.27 1.71
CA ASP A 183 -20.30 0.20 1.96
C ASP A 183 -21.09 -0.80 2.82
N ILE A 184 -21.08 -2.09 2.47
CA ILE A 184 -21.76 -3.17 3.22
C ILE A 184 -21.21 -3.32 4.64
N CYS A 185 -19.91 -3.10 4.85
CA CYS A 185 -19.25 -3.23 6.15
C CYS A 185 -19.25 -1.92 6.96
N GLY A 186 -19.79 -0.83 6.42
CA GLY A 186 -19.79 0.49 7.08
C GLY A 186 -18.37 1.03 7.29
N ILE A 187 -17.50 0.87 6.30
CA ILE A 187 -16.12 1.37 6.32
C ILE A 187 -16.04 2.62 5.46
N ASN A 188 -15.82 3.78 6.08
CA ASN A 188 -15.75 5.08 5.42
C ASN A 188 -14.40 5.36 4.72
N LYS A 189 -13.72 4.30 4.22
CA LYS A 189 -12.47 4.41 3.49
C LYS A 189 -12.60 3.80 2.11
N THR A 190 -11.94 4.38 1.12
CA THR A 190 -11.93 3.79 -0.23
C THR A 190 -11.02 2.57 -0.27
N LEU A 191 -11.62 1.38 -0.20
CA LEU A 191 -10.85 0.14 -0.27
C LEU A 191 -10.34 -0.11 -1.69
N THR A 192 -9.04 -0.39 -1.76
CA THR A 192 -8.35 -0.82 -2.99
C THR A 192 -7.38 -1.95 -2.65
N THR A 193 -6.97 -2.70 -3.65
CA THR A 193 -5.94 -3.75 -3.45
C THR A 193 -4.65 -3.20 -2.82
N HIS A 194 -4.38 -1.91 -2.97
CA HIS A 194 -3.20 -1.26 -2.41
C HIS A 194 -3.36 -0.94 -0.91
N VAL A 195 -4.59 -0.62 -0.48
CA VAL A 195 -4.92 -0.40 0.93
C VAL A 195 -4.63 -1.65 1.78
N ALA A 196 -4.91 -2.86 1.26
CA ALA A 196 -4.56 -4.09 1.97
C ALA A 196 -3.06 -4.17 2.31
N ARG A 197 -2.21 -3.78 1.36
CA ARG A 197 -0.75 -3.78 1.57
C ARG A 197 -0.30 -2.69 2.55
N HIS A 198 -0.95 -1.52 2.54
CA HIS A 198 -0.72 -0.47 3.55
C HIS A 198 -1.14 -0.96 4.93
N THR A 199 -2.29 -1.61 5.02
CA THR A 199 -2.81 -2.22 6.25
C THR A 199 -1.81 -3.23 6.81
N PHE A 200 -1.29 -4.15 6.00
CA PHE A 200 -0.26 -5.11 6.44
C PHE A 200 0.96 -4.41 7.01
N ALA A 201 1.49 -3.42 6.28
CA ALA A 201 2.71 -2.73 6.69
C ALA A 201 2.52 -1.99 8.02
N THR A 202 1.41 -1.25 8.15
CA THR A 202 1.07 -0.51 9.37
C THR A 202 0.80 -1.45 10.54
N PHE A 203 0.03 -2.52 10.32
CA PHE A 203 -0.28 -3.54 11.33
C PHE A 203 1.00 -4.22 11.83
N ALA A 204 1.88 -4.67 10.94
CA ALA A 204 3.12 -5.34 11.33
C ALA A 204 4.04 -4.42 12.15
N LEU A 205 4.22 -3.16 11.73
CA LEU A 205 5.01 -2.18 12.46
C LEU A 205 4.40 -1.84 13.83
N ALA A 206 3.09 -1.67 13.90
CA ALA A 206 2.37 -1.42 15.15
C ALA A 206 2.54 -2.56 16.17
N ASN A 207 2.67 -3.79 15.68
CA ASN A 207 2.91 -4.99 16.50
C ASN A 207 4.41 -5.30 16.72
N GLY A 208 5.31 -4.37 16.44
CA GLY A 208 6.73 -4.49 16.80
C GLY A 208 7.60 -5.24 15.80
N VAL A 209 7.09 -5.55 14.61
CA VAL A 209 7.94 -6.09 13.55
C VAL A 209 8.87 -4.98 13.06
N SER A 210 10.17 -5.28 12.96
CA SER A 210 11.15 -4.29 12.52
C SER A 210 10.88 -3.80 11.09
N ILE A 211 11.24 -2.55 10.82
CA ILE A 211 11.01 -1.93 9.51
C ILE A 211 11.77 -2.68 8.39
N GLU A 212 12.93 -3.26 8.70
CA GLU A 212 13.73 -4.08 7.80
C GLU A 212 13.00 -5.38 7.44
N SER A 213 12.42 -6.03 8.45
CA SER A 213 11.62 -7.25 8.24
C SER A 213 10.38 -6.97 7.40
N VAL A 214 9.66 -5.87 7.68
CA VAL A 214 8.52 -5.45 6.88
C VAL A 214 8.94 -5.11 5.44
N ALA A 215 10.06 -4.39 5.26
CA ALA A 215 10.61 -4.10 3.93
C ALA A 215 10.93 -5.38 3.14
N LYS A 216 11.52 -6.38 3.80
CA LYS A 216 11.84 -7.69 3.21
C LYS A 216 10.57 -8.45 2.82
N MET A 217 9.56 -8.51 3.70
CA MET A 217 8.27 -9.15 3.39
C MET A 217 7.56 -8.46 2.23
N LEU A 218 7.62 -7.13 2.18
CA LEU A 218 7.04 -6.34 1.09
C LEU A 218 7.88 -6.38 -0.21
N GLY A 219 9.11 -6.87 -0.20
CA GLY A 219 10.02 -6.85 -1.35
C GLY A 219 10.33 -5.43 -1.82
N HIS A 220 10.60 -4.53 -0.87
CA HIS A 220 11.05 -3.18 -1.19
C HIS A 220 12.55 -3.16 -1.49
N THR A 221 12.95 -2.39 -2.50
CA THR A 221 14.37 -2.19 -2.87
C THR A 221 15.13 -1.33 -1.86
N ASN A 222 14.39 -0.49 -1.13
CA ASN A 222 14.93 0.43 -0.14
C ASN A 222 13.97 0.52 1.06
N VAL A 223 14.52 0.44 2.27
CA VAL A 223 13.79 0.58 3.53
C VAL A 223 13.05 1.93 3.62
N GLN A 224 13.54 2.98 2.96
CA GLN A 224 12.87 4.27 2.86
C GLN A 224 11.44 4.17 2.31
N MET A 225 11.17 3.20 1.43
CA MET A 225 9.81 2.94 0.94
C MET A 225 8.87 2.42 2.03
N THR A 226 9.43 1.76 3.05
CA THR A 226 8.68 1.25 4.20
C THR A 226 8.48 2.32 5.27
N ARG A 227 9.35 3.33 5.35
CA ARG A 227 9.24 4.44 6.30
C ARG A 227 7.95 5.25 6.17
N HIS A 228 7.29 5.24 5.02
CA HIS A 228 5.97 5.85 4.87
C HIS A 228 4.91 5.22 5.78
N TYR A 229 5.10 3.94 6.15
CA TYR A 229 4.21 3.21 7.05
C TYR A 229 4.63 3.31 8.52
N ALA A 230 5.92 3.61 8.75
CA ALA A 230 6.47 3.81 10.08
C ALA A 230 6.09 5.21 10.63
N ARG A 231 4.84 5.63 10.43
CA ARG A 231 4.29 6.70 11.24
C ARG A 231 4.35 6.20 12.66
N VAL A 232 4.90 7.04 13.52
CA VAL A 232 4.86 6.80 14.94
C VAL A 232 3.38 6.74 15.30
N LEU A 233 2.82 5.52 15.31
CA LEU A 233 1.48 5.30 15.83
C LEU A 233 1.56 5.58 17.32
N ASP A 234 0.60 6.27 17.87
CA ASP A 234 0.54 6.55 19.32
C ASP A 234 0.73 5.29 20.14
N ARG A 235 0.16 4.16 19.68
CA ARG A 235 0.39 2.82 20.24
C ARG A 235 1.87 2.41 20.32
N THR A 236 2.66 2.73 19.30
CA THR A 236 4.10 2.39 19.28
C THR A 236 4.86 3.26 20.28
N VAL A 237 4.53 4.55 20.33
CA VAL A 237 5.10 5.49 21.33
C VAL A 237 4.79 5.02 22.74
N ILE A 238 3.51 4.72 23.03
CA ILE A 238 3.09 4.24 24.35
C ILE A 238 3.84 2.96 24.71
N ARG A 239 3.91 1.98 23.77
CA ARG A 239 4.61 0.72 24.02
C ARG A 239 6.11 0.92 24.28
N GLU A 240 6.78 1.73 23.47
CA GLU A 240 8.21 2.01 23.62
C GLU A 240 8.48 2.76 24.92
N MET A 241 7.66 3.75 25.25
CA MET A 241 7.76 4.49 26.52
C MET A 241 7.48 3.62 27.74
N SER A 242 6.53 2.68 27.66
CA SER A 242 6.22 1.76 28.77
C SER A 242 7.34 0.74 29.03
N GLN A 243 8.26 0.52 28.10
CA GLN A 243 9.43 -0.33 28.29
C GLN A 243 10.59 0.35 29.04
N ILE A 244 10.53 1.70 29.14
CA ILE A 244 11.55 2.46 29.86
C ILE A 244 11.30 2.27 31.36
N LYS A 245 12.24 1.59 32.03
CA LYS A 245 12.24 1.52 33.50
C LYS A 245 12.68 2.88 34.05
N MET A 246 11.76 3.57 34.67
CA MET A 246 12.04 4.83 35.37
C MET A 246 12.22 4.51 36.87
N ASP A 247 13.47 4.51 37.34
CA ASP A 247 13.79 4.35 38.78
C ASP A 247 13.70 5.70 39.54
N PHE A 248 12.78 6.55 39.10
CA PHE A 248 12.54 7.84 39.77
C PHE A 248 11.28 7.74 40.62
N HIS A 249 11.43 8.12 41.93
CA HIS A 249 10.32 8.25 42.84
C HIS A 249 9.90 9.70 42.91
N PHE A 250 8.70 10.02 42.45
CA PHE A 250 8.09 11.30 42.68
C PHE A 250 7.22 11.23 43.93
N PRO A 251 7.51 12.05 44.98
CA PRO A 251 6.70 12.05 46.19
C PRO A 251 5.33 12.69 45.91
N PHE A 252 4.35 11.89 45.62
CA PHE A 252 2.95 12.37 45.62
C PHE A 252 2.52 12.60 47.06
N ASN A 253 2.04 13.80 47.37
CA ASN A 253 1.29 14.02 48.59
C ASN A 253 0.00 13.18 48.54
N LYS A 254 -0.29 12.43 49.58
CA LYS A 254 -1.45 11.54 49.65
C LYS A 254 -2.82 12.22 49.55
N ASP A 255 -2.86 13.56 49.47
CA ASP A 255 -4.10 14.35 49.46
C ASP A 255 -4.60 14.75 48.04
N ASP A 256 -3.87 14.41 46.95
CA ASP A 256 -4.25 14.74 45.57
C ASP A 256 -4.97 13.59 44.84
N SER A 257 -5.85 12.87 45.53
CA SER A 257 -6.66 11.79 44.89
C SER A 257 -7.88 12.30 44.09
N SER A 258 -7.87 13.53 43.57
CA SER A 258 -9.04 14.10 42.86
C SER A 258 -8.78 14.69 41.48
N VAL A 259 -7.75 14.24 40.76
CA VAL A 259 -7.61 14.57 39.32
C VAL A 259 -7.60 13.31 38.51
N ILE A 260 -8.80 12.73 38.31
CA ILE A 260 -9.05 11.81 37.22
C ILE A 260 -9.47 12.72 36.05
N VAL A 261 -8.62 12.79 35.04
CA VAL A 261 -8.96 13.41 33.76
C VAL A 261 -9.85 12.41 33.02
N GLU A 262 -11.09 12.81 32.75
CA GLU A 262 -12.03 12.14 31.86
C GLU A 262 -11.52 12.07 30.40
#